data_c1f6af38fbe17cbfcb882ccb60641b66
#
_entry.id   c1f6af38fbe17cbfcb882ccb60641b66
#
_cell.length_a   1.000
_cell.length_b   1.000
_cell.length_c   1.000
_cell.angle_alpha   90.00
_cell.angle_beta   90.00
_cell.angle_gamma   90.00
#
_symmetry.space_group_name_H-M   'P 1'
#
loop_
_entity.id
_entity.type
_entity.pdbx_description
1 polymer ?
#
loop_
_entity_poly.entity_id
_entity_poly.type
_entity_poly.pdbx_seq_one_letter_code
_entity_poly.pdbx_strand_id
1 'polypeptide(L)'
;MNRQPYRLVTKCDLDGLACGLLLKEMALIDRIAFAHPRDIESGRLAITADDITAGLPYRETAHLAFDHYPSRAATTSNTGNLVLDQRMSSTSRVIYHHYGREHFQRISPDMLEAVDRGVGANISIDEILYPTGWMLLHHLIDHRTGLERFKQLSTSTPELIRYLLDYWRDHTIWDILSLPDVEERLQLYFSCVDRCRDQILRCASVYDNLVITDMRMEQVIYPGNRFMIYALFPECNLSLQVTADSVGDKTVFVVSKSNLDRSYARDIGEILEQYGGGGHANAGTCQCRSDQADEVLARLIGELRYRPLKNLFLGYFNYYRYR
;
A
#
# COMPACT_ATOMS: atom_id res chain seq x y z
N MET A 1 19.61 -13.43 32.91
CA MET A 1 19.59 -11.98 32.61
C MET A 1 18.30 -11.71 31.87
N ASN A 2 17.31 -11.00 32.49
CA ASN A 2 16.13 -10.56 31.79
C ASN A 2 16.57 -9.48 30.79
N ARG A 3 16.65 -9.85 29.51
CA ARG A 3 16.91 -8.87 28.45
C ARG A 3 15.66 -8.01 28.31
N GLN A 4 15.81 -6.69 28.26
CA GLN A 4 14.67 -5.81 27.98
C GLN A 4 14.10 -6.12 26.60
N PRO A 5 12.77 -6.13 26.43
CA PRO A 5 12.15 -6.31 25.13
C PRO A 5 12.61 -5.23 24.13
N TYR A 6 12.61 -5.57 22.85
CA TYR A 6 13.01 -4.66 21.78
C TYR A 6 11.87 -3.70 21.39
N ARG A 7 12.23 -2.64 20.68
CA ARG A 7 11.25 -1.81 19.96
C ARG A 7 11.06 -2.37 18.54
N LEU A 8 9.82 -2.66 18.15
CA LEU A 8 9.50 -2.91 16.74
C LEU A 8 9.45 -1.59 15.99
N VAL A 9 10.13 -1.50 14.86
CA VAL A 9 9.97 -0.43 13.86
C VAL A 9 9.40 -1.04 12.58
N THR A 10 8.22 -0.58 12.14
CA THR A 10 7.51 -1.17 11.00
C THR A 10 6.64 -0.14 10.28
N LYS A 11 5.98 -0.53 9.20
CA LYS A 11 5.00 0.30 8.50
C LYS A 11 3.69 0.43 9.30
N CYS A 12 2.99 1.55 9.11
CA CYS A 12 1.69 1.80 9.71
C CYS A 12 0.58 1.23 8.80
N ASP A 13 0.48 -0.10 8.75
CA ASP A 13 -0.49 -0.86 7.94
C ASP A 13 -0.84 -2.20 8.60
N LEU A 14 -1.68 -3.01 7.95
CA LEU A 14 -2.12 -4.30 8.50
C LEU A 14 -0.95 -5.31 8.63
N ASP A 15 0.04 -5.28 7.74
CA ASP A 15 1.23 -6.13 7.86
C ASP A 15 2.09 -5.72 9.07
N GLY A 16 2.24 -4.41 9.30
CA GLY A 16 2.92 -3.89 10.49
C GLY A 16 2.20 -4.25 11.79
N LEU A 17 0.86 -4.19 11.82
CA LEU A 17 0.07 -4.69 12.96
C LEU A 17 0.32 -6.18 13.18
N ALA A 18 0.23 -7.00 12.14
CA ALA A 18 0.44 -8.44 12.23
C ALA A 18 1.88 -8.80 12.69
N CYS A 19 2.90 -8.12 12.19
CA CYS A 19 4.27 -8.25 12.67
C CYS A 19 4.37 -7.96 14.17
N GLY A 20 3.71 -6.89 14.62
CA GLY A 20 3.66 -6.50 16.03
C GLY A 20 3.00 -7.57 16.90
N LEU A 21 1.88 -8.13 16.45
CA LEU A 21 1.17 -9.19 17.17
C LEU A 21 2.03 -10.46 17.32
N LEU A 22 2.64 -10.92 16.23
CA LEU A 22 3.49 -12.10 16.22
C LEU A 22 4.70 -11.93 17.17
N LEU A 23 5.40 -10.81 17.08
CA LEU A 23 6.57 -10.54 17.93
C LEU A 23 6.18 -10.32 19.41
N LYS A 24 4.98 -9.81 19.68
CA LYS A 24 4.45 -9.65 21.03
C LYS A 24 4.06 -10.99 21.66
N GLU A 25 3.46 -11.92 20.90
CA GLU A 25 3.23 -13.30 21.36
C GLU A 25 4.53 -14.03 21.74
N MET A 26 5.62 -13.72 21.06
CA MET A 26 6.96 -14.22 21.38
C MET A 26 7.63 -13.48 22.55
N ALA A 27 6.97 -12.49 23.16
CA ALA A 27 7.51 -11.62 24.19
C ALA A 27 8.85 -10.93 23.79
N LEU A 28 9.03 -10.67 22.49
CA LEU A 28 10.26 -10.05 21.96
C LEU A 28 10.18 -8.52 21.94
N ILE A 29 8.98 -7.96 21.90
CA ILE A 29 8.76 -6.50 21.85
C ILE A 29 7.80 -6.03 22.93
N ASP A 30 8.01 -4.78 23.40
CA ASP A 30 7.10 -4.07 24.29
C ASP A 30 6.65 -2.72 23.73
N ARG A 31 7.33 -2.23 22.69
CA ARG A 31 7.10 -0.93 22.05
C ARG A 31 7.06 -1.07 20.54
N ILE A 32 6.25 -0.21 19.90
CA ILE A 32 6.16 -0.11 18.44
C ILE A 32 6.34 1.34 17.99
N ALA A 33 7.14 1.53 16.95
CA ALA A 33 7.26 2.77 16.21
C ALA A 33 6.93 2.53 14.74
N PHE A 34 6.29 3.51 14.11
CA PHE A 34 5.96 3.44 12.70
C PHE A 34 6.87 4.35 11.90
N ALA A 35 7.31 3.87 10.74
CA ALA A 35 8.19 4.59 9.85
C ALA A 35 7.78 4.38 8.38
N HIS A 36 7.97 5.41 7.58
CA HIS A 36 7.97 5.27 6.14
C HIS A 36 9.37 4.81 5.67
N PRO A 37 9.50 3.98 4.61
CA PRO A 37 10.81 3.57 4.09
C PRO A 37 11.80 4.71 3.87
N ARG A 38 11.34 5.86 3.37
CA ARG A 38 12.15 7.07 3.18
C ARG A 38 12.72 7.66 4.48
N ASP A 39 12.08 7.44 5.63
CA ASP A 39 12.58 7.94 6.92
C ASP A 39 13.81 7.15 7.37
N ILE A 40 13.81 5.86 7.03
CA ILE A 40 14.97 4.99 7.24
C ILE A 40 16.09 5.32 6.26
N GLU A 41 15.77 5.49 4.97
CA GLU A 41 16.74 5.77 3.91
C GLU A 41 17.44 7.13 4.13
N SER A 42 16.69 8.14 4.53
CA SER A 42 17.21 9.50 4.79
C SER A 42 17.86 9.66 6.15
N GLY A 43 17.81 8.63 7.03
CA GLY A 43 18.34 8.70 8.40
C GLY A 43 17.52 9.57 9.36
N ARG A 44 16.30 9.97 8.99
CA ARG A 44 15.40 10.73 9.90
C ARG A 44 14.99 9.91 11.12
N LEU A 45 14.89 8.59 10.96
CA LEU A 45 14.71 7.66 12.06
C LEU A 45 15.94 6.75 12.16
N ALA A 46 16.66 6.87 13.28
CA ALA A 46 17.81 6.00 13.55
C ALA A 46 17.32 4.61 13.99
N ILE A 47 17.92 3.58 13.42
CA ILE A 47 17.75 2.17 13.81
C ILE A 47 18.98 1.75 14.61
N THR A 48 18.74 1.11 15.76
CA THR A 48 19.76 0.73 16.74
C THR A 48 19.71 -0.76 17.07
N ALA A 49 20.66 -1.23 17.88
CA ALA A 49 20.68 -2.62 18.35
C ALA A 49 19.51 -2.99 19.32
N ASP A 50 18.70 -2.01 19.73
CA ASP A 50 17.49 -2.22 20.52
C ASP A 50 16.22 -2.33 19.66
N ASP A 51 16.38 -2.32 18.33
CA ASP A 51 15.28 -2.35 17.38
C ASP A 51 15.19 -3.68 16.63
N ILE A 52 13.96 -4.19 16.47
CA ILE A 52 13.60 -5.17 15.47
C ILE A 52 12.89 -4.40 14.35
N THR A 53 13.29 -4.60 13.09
CA THR A 53 12.62 -3.96 11.94
C THR A 53 11.82 -4.98 11.15
N ALA A 54 10.66 -4.58 10.62
CA ALA A 54 9.81 -5.43 9.79
C ALA A 54 9.25 -4.67 8.58
N GLY A 55 9.52 -5.19 7.36
CA GLY A 55 9.04 -4.64 6.10
C GLY A 55 9.58 -3.25 5.77
N LEU A 56 10.77 -2.92 6.25
CA LEU A 56 11.47 -1.65 6.05
C LEU A 56 12.86 -1.88 5.44
N PRO A 57 13.47 -0.87 4.80
CA PRO A 57 14.81 -0.97 4.26
C PRO A 57 15.80 -1.45 5.31
N TYR A 58 16.56 -2.50 4.97
CA TYR A 58 17.53 -3.13 5.88
C TYR A 58 18.55 -2.14 6.41
N ARG A 59 18.84 -2.26 7.71
CA ARG A 59 19.93 -1.58 8.44
C ARG A 59 20.67 -2.59 9.28
N GLU A 60 21.99 -2.69 9.10
CA GLU A 60 22.86 -3.60 9.85
C GLU A 60 22.91 -3.30 11.36
N THR A 61 22.56 -2.07 11.73
CA THR A 61 22.47 -1.63 13.13
C THR A 61 21.30 -2.21 13.90
N ALA A 62 20.28 -2.77 13.21
CA ALA A 62 19.14 -3.42 13.86
C ALA A 62 19.60 -4.66 14.63
N HIS A 63 18.90 -4.98 15.73
CA HIS A 63 19.06 -6.28 16.39
C HIS A 63 18.68 -7.42 15.45
N LEU A 64 17.51 -7.31 14.80
CA LEU A 64 16.98 -8.27 13.85
C LEU A 64 16.12 -7.55 12.81
N ALA A 65 16.14 -7.98 11.58
CA ALA A 65 15.34 -7.45 10.51
C ALA A 65 14.57 -8.58 9.81
N PHE A 66 13.29 -8.35 9.55
CA PHE A 66 12.43 -9.25 8.76
C PHE A 66 11.97 -8.55 7.51
N ASP A 67 12.06 -9.21 6.36
CA ASP A 67 11.50 -8.71 5.12
C ASP A 67 11.18 -9.87 4.15
N HIS A 68 10.26 -9.61 3.24
CA HIS A 68 9.94 -10.48 2.10
C HIS A 68 10.41 -9.87 0.77
N TYR A 69 10.88 -8.61 0.78
CA TYR A 69 11.48 -7.94 -0.38
C TYR A 69 12.98 -7.70 -0.16
N PRO A 70 13.85 -8.03 -1.14
CA PRO A 70 15.25 -7.68 -1.07
C PRO A 70 15.41 -6.16 -1.22
N SER A 71 15.96 -5.49 -0.21
CA SER A 71 16.41 -4.11 -0.34
C SER A 71 17.80 -4.05 -0.99
N ARG A 72 18.13 -2.95 -1.69
CA ARG A 72 19.49 -2.74 -2.24
C ARG A 72 20.58 -2.85 -1.16
N ALA A 73 20.30 -2.41 0.06
CA ALA A 73 21.23 -2.51 1.19
C ALA A 73 21.51 -3.96 1.61
N ALA A 74 20.54 -4.86 1.46
CA ALA A 74 20.70 -6.28 1.82
C ALA A 74 21.65 -7.04 0.89
N THR A 75 21.91 -6.54 -0.32
CA THR A 75 22.81 -7.19 -1.29
C THR A 75 24.28 -6.82 -1.10
N THR A 76 24.59 -5.81 -0.29
CA THR A 76 25.95 -5.23 -0.16
C THR A 76 26.50 -5.31 1.26
N SER A 77 25.70 -5.70 2.27
CA SER A 77 26.07 -5.68 3.69
C SER A 77 26.18 -7.08 4.29
N ASN A 78 26.81 -7.18 5.46
CA ASN A 78 26.74 -8.38 6.30
C ASN A 78 25.29 -8.53 6.81
N THR A 79 24.58 -9.53 6.31
CA THR A 79 23.15 -9.75 6.57
C THR A 79 22.89 -10.77 7.66
N GLY A 80 23.83 -10.97 8.60
CA GLY A 80 23.72 -11.98 9.67
C GLY A 80 22.53 -11.78 10.61
N ASN A 81 21.93 -10.58 10.62
CA ASN A 81 20.72 -10.23 11.37
C ASN A 81 19.49 -9.99 10.48
N LEU A 82 19.49 -10.42 9.22
CA LEU A 82 18.36 -10.32 8.30
C LEU A 82 17.72 -11.69 8.07
N VAL A 83 16.43 -11.79 8.34
CA VAL A 83 15.57 -12.91 7.94
C VAL A 83 14.77 -12.48 6.71
N LEU A 84 15.22 -12.90 5.54
CA LEU A 84 14.60 -12.59 4.25
C LEU A 84 14.05 -13.87 3.62
N ASP A 85 12.76 -13.89 3.29
CA ASP A 85 12.17 -14.96 2.48
C ASP A 85 11.24 -14.38 1.41
N GLN A 86 11.74 -14.32 0.18
CA GLN A 86 11.04 -13.78 -0.99
C GLN A 86 9.88 -14.66 -1.49
N ARG A 87 9.74 -15.88 -0.96
CA ARG A 87 8.60 -16.76 -1.29
C ARG A 87 7.35 -16.40 -0.50
N MET A 88 7.51 -15.63 0.56
CA MET A 88 6.41 -15.18 1.40
C MET A 88 5.73 -13.95 0.81
N SER A 89 4.42 -13.84 1.03
CA SER A 89 3.60 -12.77 0.49
C SER A 89 3.61 -11.50 1.35
N SER A 90 4.08 -11.61 2.62
CA SER A 90 4.11 -10.52 3.58
C SER A 90 5.25 -10.69 4.57
N THR A 91 5.65 -9.61 5.24
CA THR A 91 6.68 -9.66 6.28
C THR A 91 6.20 -10.41 7.51
N SER A 92 4.94 -10.27 7.88
CA SER A 92 4.34 -11.06 8.98
C SER A 92 4.38 -12.55 8.69
N ARG A 93 4.22 -12.96 7.42
CA ARG A 93 4.35 -14.37 7.02
C ARG A 93 5.79 -14.88 7.18
N VAL A 94 6.80 -14.04 6.91
CA VAL A 94 8.21 -14.37 7.19
C VAL A 94 8.43 -14.63 8.68
N ILE A 95 7.92 -13.74 9.55
CA ILE A 95 8.01 -13.91 11.01
C ILE A 95 7.32 -15.21 11.45
N TYR A 96 6.10 -15.45 10.95
CA TYR A 96 5.30 -16.63 11.26
C TYR A 96 6.02 -17.94 10.93
N HIS A 97 6.69 -18.00 9.77
CA HIS A 97 7.47 -19.16 9.37
C HIS A 97 8.80 -19.28 10.11
N HIS A 98 9.46 -18.17 10.42
CA HIS A 98 10.75 -18.15 11.11
C HIS A 98 10.66 -18.75 12.51
N TYR A 99 9.62 -18.38 13.28
CA TYR A 99 9.45 -18.88 14.65
C TYR A 99 8.67 -20.19 14.75
N GLY A 100 7.94 -20.58 13.71
CA GLY A 100 7.14 -21.79 13.68
C GLY A 100 5.67 -21.56 14.10
N ARG A 101 4.80 -22.23 13.38
CA ARG A 101 3.33 -22.13 13.52
C ARG A 101 2.84 -22.42 14.96
N GLU A 102 3.49 -23.32 15.63
CA GLU A 102 3.14 -23.79 16.99
C GLU A 102 3.16 -22.69 18.03
N HIS A 103 3.90 -21.60 17.82
CA HIS A 103 3.97 -20.45 18.71
C HIS A 103 2.81 -19.48 18.54
N PHE A 104 2.00 -19.61 17.48
CA PHE A 104 1.02 -18.60 17.07
C PHE A 104 -0.42 -19.15 17.03
N GLN A 105 -0.77 -20.04 17.95
CA GLN A 105 -2.09 -20.69 17.96
C GLN A 105 -3.26 -19.71 18.18
N ARG A 106 -2.99 -18.51 18.74
CA ARG A 106 -4.00 -17.46 18.96
C ARG A 106 -4.17 -16.53 17.76
N ILE A 107 -3.20 -16.52 16.85
CA ILE A 107 -3.26 -15.65 15.66
C ILE A 107 -4.24 -16.26 14.65
N SER A 108 -5.23 -15.47 14.26
CA SER A 108 -6.22 -15.90 13.26
C SER A 108 -5.54 -16.19 11.92
N PRO A 109 -5.71 -17.40 11.35
CA PRO A 109 -5.24 -17.70 10.01
C PRO A 109 -5.85 -16.76 8.95
N ASP A 110 -7.12 -16.40 9.10
CA ASP A 110 -7.84 -15.51 8.18
C ASP A 110 -7.23 -14.11 8.16
N MET A 111 -6.70 -13.65 9.30
CA MET A 111 -5.96 -12.39 9.35
C MET A 111 -4.69 -12.45 8.51
N LEU A 112 -3.86 -13.47 8.76
CA LEU A 112 -2.60 -13.61 8.02
C LEU A 112 -2.86 -13.78 6.52
N GLU A 113 -3.95 -14.44 6.14
CA GLU A 113 -4.37 -14.54 4.74
C GLU A 113 -4.78 -13.17 4.18
N ALA A 114 -5.56 -12.39 4.93
CA ALA A 114 -5.93 -11.04 4.52
C ALA A 114 -4.71 -10.11 4.39
N VAL A 115 -3.71 -10.24 5.29
CA VAL A 115 -2.44 -9.51 5.18
C VAL A 115 -1.72 -9.89 3.90
N ASP A 116 -1.54 -11.19 3.64
CA ASP A 116 -0.86 -11.70 2.43
C ASP A 116 -1.52 -11.19 1.16
N ARG A 117 -2.85 -11.20 1.12
CA ARG A 117 -3.64 -10.73 -0.01
C ARG A 117 -3.56 -9.22 -0.19
N GLY A 118 -3.61 -8.46 0.91
CA GLY A 118 -3.50 -7.00 0.90
C GLY A 118 -2.12 -6.52 0.44
N VAL A 119 -1.05 -7.13 0.95
CA VAL A 119 0.35 -6.82 0.58
C VAL A 119 0.61 -7.23 -0.87
N GLY A 120 0.23 -8.46 -1.24
CA GLY A 120 0.40 -8.99 -2.59
C GLY A 120 -0.57 -8.40 -3.63
N ALA A 121 -1.49 -7.52 -3.21
CA ALA A 121 -2.56 -6.98 -4.03
C ALA A 121 -3.38 -8.09 -4.74
N ASN A 122 -3.57 -9.22 -4.08
CA ASN A 122 -4.37 -10.33 -4.58
C ASN A 122 -5.81 -10.22 -4.06
N ILE A 123 -6.50 -9.18 -4.50
CA ILE A 123 -7.83 -8.76 -4.06
C ILE A 123 -8.78 -8.91 -5.25
N SER A 124 -9.91 -9.59 -5.06
CA SER A 124 -10.94 -9.77 -6.08
C SER A 124 -11.76 -8.48 -6.31
N ILE A 125 -12.50 -8.43 -7.42
CA ILE A 125 -13.42 -7.32 -7.71
C ILE A 125 -14.44 -7.14 -6.59
N ASP A 126 -15.02 -8.23 -6.09
CA ASP A 126 -16.00 -8.18 -5.02
C ASP A 126 -15.42 -7.58 -3.73
N GLU A 127 -14.19 -7.93 -3.38
CA GLU A 127 -13.53 -7.37 -2.20
C GLU A 127 -13.04 -5.93 -2.39
N ILE A 128 -12.81 -5.52 -3.63
CA ILE A 128 -12.56 -4.10 -3.94
C ILE A 128 -13.83 -3.28 -3.72
N LEU A 129 -14.98 -3.79 -4.19
CA LEU A 129 -16.25 -3.06 -4.16
C LEU A 129 -16.97 -3.21 -2.81
N TYR A 130 -16.89 -4.38 -2.19
CA TYR A 130 -17.63 -4.75 -0.98
C TYR A 130 -16.70 -5.40 0.06
N PRO A 131 -15.68 -4.68 0.55
CA PRO A 131 -14.74 -5.25 1.51
C PRO A 131 -15.44 -5.58 2.83
N THR A 132 -15.07 -6.71 3.45
CA THR A 132 -15.58 -7.17 4.75
C THR A 132 -14.45 -7.69 5.63
N GLY A 133 -14.70 -7.83 6.92
CA GLY A 133 -13.80 -8.46 7.87
C GLY A 133 -12.39 -7.84 7.85
N TRP A 134 -11.37 -8.67 7.79
CA TRP A 134 -9.97 -8.26 7.78
C TRP A 134 -9.58 -7.41 6.60
N MET A 135 -10.16 -7.67 5.41
CA MET A 135 -9.89 -6.86 4.22
C MET A 135 -10.46 -5.45 4.37
N LEU A 136 -11.61 -5.31 5.02
CA LEU A 136 -12.17 -4.00 5.35
C LEU A 136 -11.26 -3.25 6.33
N LEU A 137 -10.81 -3.89 7.42
CA LEU A 137 -9.86 -3.28 8.34
C LEU A 137 -8.55 -2.88 7.62
N HIS A 138 -8.05 -3.72 6.69
CA HIS A 138 -6.89 -3.39 5.85
C HIS A 138 -7.07 -2.04 5.13
N HIS A 139 -8.25 -1.81 4.54
CA HIS A 139 -8.52 -0.54 3.86
C HIS A 139 -8.68 0.64 4.82
N LEU A 140 -9.25 0.42 6.02
CA LEU A 140 -9.47 1.49 7.00
C LEU A 140 -8.18 2.03 7.62
N ILE A 141 -7.14 1.18 7.72
CA ILE A 141 -5.84 1.57 8.29
C ILE A 141 -4.75 1.80 7.24
N ASP A 142 -5.02 1.55 5.95
CA ASP A 142 -4.10 1.88 4.86
C ASP A 142 -4.16 3.39 4.57
N HIS A 143 -3.05 4.11 4.80
CA HIS A 143 -2.97 5.56 4.54
C HIS A 143 -3.31 5.94 3.08
N ARG A 144 -3.13 5.00 2.13
CA ARG A 144 -3.44 5.20 0.71
C ARG A 144 -4.94 5.31 0.43
N THR A 145 -5.78 4.81 1.32
CA THR A 145 -7.24 5.02 1.30
C THR A 145 -7.59 6.50 1.45
N GLY A 146 -6.77 7.26 2.17
CA GLY A 146 -6.89 8.71 2.31
C GLY A 146 -7.83 9.17 3.41
N LEU A 147 -8.29 8.30 4.31
CA LEU A 147 -9.18 8.66 5.42
C LEU A 147 -8.59 9.75 6.31
N GLU A 148 -7.30 9.69 6.60
CA GLU A 148 -6.62 10.67 7.47
C GLU A 148 -6.53 12.09 6.88
N ARG A 149 -6.86 12.27 5.60
CA ARG A 149 -7.03 13.62 5.02
C ARG A 149 -8.25 14.35 5.58
N PHE A 150 -9.21 13.59 6.08
CA PHE A 150 -10.39 14.10 6.74
C PHE A 150 -10.09 14.25 8.24
N LYS A 151 -9.80 15.47 8.70
CA LYS A 151 -9.39 15.79 10.09
C LYS A 151 -10.44 15.48 11.17
N GLN A 152 -11.52 14.82 10.81
CA GLN A 152 -12.61 14.45 11.71
C GLN A 152 -12.41 13.11 12.44
N LEU A 153 -11.29 12.41 12.20
CA LEU A 153 -10.98 11.19 12.92
C LEU A 153 -10.48 11.50 14.33
N SER A 154 -11.10 10.88 15.33
CA SER A 154 -10.79 11.09 16.75
C SER A 154 -9.42 10.55 17.15
N THR A 155 -8.98 9.47 16.47
CA THR A 155 -7.73 8.75 16.76
C THR A 155 -6.92 8.58 15.48
N SER A 156 -5.62 8.83 15.52
CA SER A 156 -4.73 8.57 14.38
C SER A 156 -4.54 7.07 14.13
N THR A 157 -4.19 6.68 12.91
CA THR A 157 -3.92 5.26 12.57
C THR A 157 -2.78 4.67 13.41
N PRO A 158 -1.66 5.37 13.69
CA PRO A 158 -0.64 4.85 14.61
C PRO A 158 -1.15 4.58 16.03
N GLU A 159 -2.04 5.42 16.58
CA GLU A 159 -2.64 5.23 17.90
C GLU A 159 -3.60 4.06 17.89
N LEU A 160 -4.45 3.96 16.87
CA LEU A 160 -5.36 2.84 16.70
C LEU A 160 -4.60 1.50 16.61
N ILE A 161 -3.54 1.42 15.80
CA ILE A 161 -2.74 0.18 15.69
C ILE A 161 -2.10 -0.18 17.04
N ARG A 162 -1.58 0.81 17.80
CA ARG A 162 -1.06 0.53 19.16
C ARG A 162 -2.13 -0.03 20.09
N TYR A 163 -3.34 0.54 20.04
CA TYR A 163 -4.47 0.04 20.83
C TYR A 163 -4.83 -1.39 20.40
N LEU A 164 -4.91 -1.67 19.10
CA LEU A 164 -5.24 -2.98 18.58
C LEU A 164 -4.22 -4.07 18.94
N LEU A 165 -2.94 -3.73 19.11
CA LEU A 165 -1.92 -4.68 19.57
C LEU A 165 -2.21 -5.28 20.96
N ASP A 166 -2.93 -4.56 21.81
CA ASP A 166 -3.35 -5.04 23.12
C ASP A 166 -4.77 -5.62 23.10
N TYR A 167 -5.66 -4.98 22.35
CA TYR A 167 -7.08 -5.36 22.29
C TYR A 167 -7.31 -6.69 21.58
N TRP A 168 -6.51 -7.00 20.57
CA TRP A 168 -6.64 -8.14 19.68
C TRP A 168 -6.78 -9.50 20.36
N ARG A 169 -6.06 -9.70 21.45
CA ARG A 169 -5.75 -11.03 22.01
C ARG A 169 -6.98 -11.90 22.30
N ASP A 170 -8.08 -11.28 22.69
CA ASP A 170 -9.30 -11.94 23.16
C ASP A 170 -10.54 -11.52 22.36
N HIS A 171 -10.34 -10.91 21.16
CA HIS A 171 -11.41 -10.32 20.38
C HIS A 171 -11.38 -10.78 18.92
N THR A 172 -12.58 -10.91 18.35
CA THR A 172 -12.77 -11.25 16.93
C THR A 172 -12.61 -10.00 16.05
N ILE A 173 -12.54 -10.21 14.73
CA ILE A 173 -12.57 -9.08 13.78
C ILE A 173 -13.86 -8.26 13.92
N TRP A 174 -14.98 -8.89 14.26
CA TRP A 174 -16.25 -8.19 14.44
C TRP A 174 -16.24 -7.30 15.67
N ASP A 175 -15.60 -7.72 16.76
CA ASP A 175 -15.39 -6.89 17.95
C ASP A 175 -14.52 -5.68 17.61
N ILE A 176 -13.45 -5.88 16.82
CA ILE A 176 -12.56 -4.82 16.36
C ILE A 176 -13.32 -3.81 15.48
N LEU A 177 -14.11 -4.30 14.51
CA LEU A 177 -14.90 -3.42 13.64
C LEU A 177 -16.00 -2.64 14.39
N SER A 178 -16.39 -3.10 15.58
CA SER A 178 -17.36 -2.44 16.46
C SER A 178 -16.72 -1.44 17.44
N LEU A 179 -15.39 -1.30 17.44
CA LEU A 179 -14.73 -0.28 18.26
C LEU A 179 -15.11 1.13 17.77
N PRO A 180 -15.38 2.09 18.66
CA PRO A 180 -15.79 3.45 18.27
C PRO A 180 -14.84 4.11 17.26
N ASP A 181 -13.51 3.99 17.48
CA ASP A 181 -12.50 4.57 16.59
C ASP A 181 -12.44 3.88 15.22
N VAL A 182 -12.81 2.60 15.14
CA VAL A 182 -12.93 1.86 13.87
C VAL A 182 -14.26 2.16 13.20
N GLU A 183 -15.34 2.23 13.97
CA GLU A 183 -16.67 2.57 13.47
C GLU A 183 -16.72 3.98 12.86
N GLU A 184 -16.04 4.96 13.47
CA GLU A 184 -15.87 6.31 12.89
C GLU A 184 -15.24 6.24 11.48
N ARG A 185 -14.18 5.42 11.32
CA ARG A 185 -13.54 5.18 10.02
C ARG A 185 -14.46 4.47 9.04
N LEU A 186 -15.23 3.48 9.51
CA LEU A 186 -16.22 2.76 8.71
C LEU A 186 -17.27 3.72 8.16
N GLN A 187 -17.85 4.54 9.01
CA GLN A 187 -18.87 5.53 8.61
C GLN A 187 -18.32 6.51 7.59
N LEU A 188 -17.11 7.03 7.82
CA LEU A 188 -16.44 7.92 6.88
C LEU A 188 -16.18 7.22 5.54
N TYR A 189 -15.60 6.01 5.57
CA TYR A 189 -15.29 5.25 4.37
C TYR A 189 -16.55 5.01 3.52
N PHE A 190 -17.60 4.44 4.11
CA PHE A 190 -18.82 4.14 3.37
C PHE A 190 -19.58 5.38 2.92
N SER A 191 -19.52 6.49 3.66
CA SER A 191 -20.10 7.77 3.21
C SER A 191 -19.41 8.35 1.98
N CYS A 192 -18.19 7.93 1.70
CA CYS A 192 -17.36 8.42 0.60
C CYS A 192 -17.28 7.49 -0.62
N VAL A 193 -17.64 6.20 -0.47
CA VAL A 193 -17.46 5.18 -1.55
C VAL A 193 -18.08 5.60 -2.86
N ASP A 194 -19.35 6.00 -2.85
CA ASP A 194 -20.04 6.43 -4.09
C ASP A 194 -19.43 7.72 -4.66
N ARG A 195 -19.09 8.68 -3.80
CA ARG A 195 -18.44 9.93 -4.24
C ARG A 195 -17.05 9.66 -4.85
N CYS A 196 -16.28 8.74 -4.26
CA CYS A 196 -14.98 8.32 -4.80
C CYS A 196 -15.16 7.66 -6.17
N ARG A 197 -16.12 6.73 -6.30
CA ARG A 197 -16.44 6.08 -7.58
C ARG A 197 -16.81 7.11 -8.65
N ASP A 198 -17.74 8.00 -8.35
CA ASP A 198 -18.24 9.01 -9.29
C ASP A 198 -17.13 10.01 -9.66
N GLN A 199 -16.24 10.34 -8.72
CA GLN A 199 -15.05 11.16 -8.97
C GLN A 199 -14.09 10.47 -9.93
N ILE A 200 -13.78 9.19 -9.70
CA ILE A 200 -12.93 8.40 -10.60
C ILE A 200 -13.53 8.39 -12.00
N LEU A 201 -14.83 8.08 -12.15
CA LEU A 201 -15.50 8.03 -13.44
C LEU A 201 -15.49 9.39 -14.18
N ARG A 202 -15.71 10.48 -13.45
CA ARG A 202 -15.70 11.84 -14.01
C ARG A 202 -14.33 12.30 -14.44
N CYS A 203 -13.28 11.95 -13.69
CA CYS A 203 -11.91 12.38 -13.93
C CYS A 203 -11.13 11.42 -14.84
N ALA A 204 -11.72 10.28 -15.22
CA ALA A 204 -11.04 9.26 -15.98
C ALA A 204 -11.01 9.54 -17.49
N SER A 205 -9.87 9.17 -18.09
CA SER A 205 -9.70 9.06 -19.55
C SER A 205 -8.92 7.79 -19.85
N VAL A 206 -9.32 7.02 -20.85
CA VAL A 206 -8.69 5.75 -21.20
C VAL A 206 -7.87 5.90 -22.48
N TYR A 207 -6.63 5.40 -22.44
CA TYR A 207 -5.68 5.38 -23.54
C TYR A 207 -5.13 3.94 -23.70
N ASP A 208 -5.70 3.17 -24.58
CA ASP A 208 -5.40 1.75 -24.81
C ASP A 208 -5.51 0.92 -23.48
N ASN A 209 -4.39 0.53 -22.87
CA ASN A 209 -4.32 -0.25 -21.63
C ASN A 209 -4.19 0.62 -20.36
N LEU A 210 -4.15 1.95 -20.53
CA LEU A 210 -3.87 2.91 -19.46
C LEU A 210 -5.13 3.72 -19.13
N VAL A 211 -5.60 3.70 -17.89
CA VAL A 211 -6.60 4.63 -17.37
C VAL A 211 -5.90 5.76 -16.61
N ILE A 212 -6.25 6.99 -16.94
CA ILE A 212 -5.73 8.21 -16.30
C ILE A 212 -6.85 8.86 -15.50
N THR A 213 -6.58 9.19 -14.25
CA THR A 213 -7.49 10.04 -13.45
C THR A 213 -6.80 11.36 -13.18
N ASP A 214 -7.21 12.40 -13.87
CA ASP A 214 -6.72 13.76 -13.66
C ASP A 214 -7.57 14.50 -12.62
N MET A 215 -7.05 14.55 -11.40
CA MET A 215 -7.72 15.14 -10.25
C MET A 215 -7.15 16.53 -9.88
N ARG A 216 -6.35 17.15 -10.73
CA ARG A 216 -5.73 18.47 -10.46
C ARG A 216 -6.75 19.57 -10.20
N MET A 217 -7.93 19.48 -10.80
CA MET A 217 -9.02 20.46 -10.64
C MET A 217 -10.00 20.10 -9.52
N GLU A 218 -9.82 18.97 -8.84
CA GLU A 218 -10.68 18.55 -7.76
C GLU A 218 -10.30 19.25 -6.45
N GLN A 219 -11.25 19.91 -5.80
CA GLN A 219 -11.03 20.56 -4.50
C GLN A 219 -10.84 19.56 -3.37
N VAL A 220 -11.49 18.41 -3.48
CA VAL A 220 -11.44 17.33 -2.50
C VAL A 220 -11.25 16.01 -3.24
N ILE A 221 -10.26 15.22 -2.82
CA ILE A 221 -10.08 13.85 -3.27
C ILE A 221 -10.73 12.93 -2.22
N TYR A 222 -11.81 12.27 -2.61
CA TYR A 222 -12.53 11.39 -1.69
C TYR A 222 -11.74 10.14 -1.35
N PRO A 223 -11.77 9.70 -0.07
CA PRO A 223 -11.15 8.45 0.32
C PRO A 223 -11.85 7.26 -0.33
N GLY A 224 -11.06 6.25 -0.68
CA GLY A 224 -11.56 5.04 -1.27
C GLY A 224 -10.49 3.99 -1.49
N ASN A 225 -10.93 2.79 -1.85
CA ASN A 225 -10.02 1.70 -2.17
C ASN A 225 -9.20 2.06 -3.43
N ARG A 226 -7.88 2.08 -3.32
CA ARG A 226 -6.97 2.41 -4.43
C ARG A 226 -7.10 1.50 -5.66
N PHE A 227 -7.67 0.31 -5.48
CA PHE A 227 -7.90 -0.64 -6.56
C PHE A 227 -9.26 -0.46 -7.25
N MET A 228 -10.13 0.45 -6.75
CA MET A 228 -11.43 0.72 -7.35
C MET A 228 -11.32 1.10 -8.83
N ILE A 229 -10.25 1.79 -9.21
CA ILE A 229 -9.97 2.16 -10.61
C ILE A 229 -9.98 0.94 -11.54
N TYR A 230 -9.46 -0.22 -11.08
CA TYR A 230 -9.40 -1.44 -11.90
C TYR A 230 -10.71 -2.25 -11.87
N ALA A 231 -11.52 -2.10 -10.84
CA ALA A 231 -12.88 -2.64 -10.84
C ALA A 231 -13.80 -1.87 -11.79
N LEU A 232 -13.54 -0.56 -11.99
CA LEU A 232 -14.29 0.31 -12.89
C LEU A 232 -13.78 0.22 -14.35
N PHE A 233 -12.49 -0.04 -14.55
CA PHE A 233 -11.82 -0.14 -15.86
C PHE A 233 -11.02 -1.46 -15.95
N PRO A 234 -11.71 -2.62 -15.96
CA PRO A 234 -11.04 -3.92 -15.92
C PRO A 234 -10.23 -4.23 -17.19
N GLU A 235 -10.46 -3.52 -18.29
CA GLU A 235 -9.69 -3.61 -19.52
C GLU A 235 -8.32 -2.91 -19.43
N CYS A 236 -8.09 -2.10 -18.38
CA CYS A 236 -6.83 -1.40 -18.19
C CYS A 236 -5.91 -2.14 -17.21
N ASN A 237 -4.67 -2.42 -17.64
CA ASN A 237 -3.65 -3.02 -16.79
C ASN A 237 -2.70 -2.02 -16.13
N LEU A 238 -2.89 -0.72 -16.41
CA LEU A 238 -2.20 0.42 -15.81
C LEU A 238 -3.16 1.53 -15.42
N SER A 239 -2.83 2.21 -14.33
CA SER A 239 -3.43 3.50 -13.95
C SER A 239 -2.36 4.58 -13.77
N LEU A 240 -2.72 5.80 -14.13
CA LEU A 240 -1.95 7.01 -13.87
C LEU A 240 -2.86 8.02 -13.17
N GLN A 241 -2.63 8.28 -11.89
CA GLN A 241 -3.31 9.33 -11.15
C GLN A 241 -2.48 10.61 -11.18
N VAL A 242 -3.13 11.72 -11.47
CA VAL A 242 -2.52 13.06 -11.53
C VAL A 242 -3.18 13.95 -10.50
N THR A 243 -2.40 14.51 -9.57
CA THR A 243 -2.90 15.37 -8.51
C THR A 243 -2.02 16.59 -8.34
N ALA A 244 -2.60 17.72 -7.91
CA ALA A 244 -1.81 18.85 -7.41
C ALA A 244 -1.30 18.54 -5.99
N ASP A 245 -0.15 19.08 -5.61
CA ASP A 245 0.29 19.08 -4.22
C ASP A 245 -0.57 20.08 -3.39
N SER A 246 -0.38 20.07 -2.07
CA SER A 246 -1.18 20.92 -1.14
C SER A 246 -0.96 22.41 -1.32
N VAL A 247 0.12 22.83 -1.96
CA VAL A 247 0.48 24.24 -2.22
C VAL A 247 0.07 24.64 -3.66
N GLY A 248 -0.10 23.65 -4.56
CA GLY A 248 -0.43 23.87 -5.97
C GLY A 248 0.77 24.15 -6.87
N ASP A 249 1.99 24.16 -6.30
CA ASP A 249 3.22 24.44 -7.06
C ASP A 249 3.74 23.23 -7.83
N LYS A 250 3.36 22.03 -7.40
CA LYS A 250 3.78 20.76 -8.01
C LYS A 250 2.60 19.89 -8.39
N THR A 251 2.81 19.14 -9.46
CA THR A 251 1.94 18.05 -9.87
C THR A 251 2.60 16.72 -9.58
N VAL A 252 1.86 15.82 -8.95
CA VAL A 252 2.28 14.48 -8.57
C VAL A 252 1.62 13.47 -9.50
N PHE A 253 2.42 12.56 -10.04
CA PHE A 253 2.00 11.46 -10.88
C PHE A 253 2.23 10.16 -10.13
N VAL A 254 1.18 9.35 -9.99
CA VAL A 254 1.23 8.03 -9.38
C VAL A 254 0.86 7.01 -10.43
N VAL A 255 1.80 6.13 -10.77
CA VAL A 255 1.59 5.04 -11.72
C VAL A 255 1.50 3.73 -10.96
N SER A 256 0.52 2.90 -11.31
CA SER A 256 0.35 1.57 -10.70
C SER A 256 -0.08 0.55 -11.74
N LYS A 257 0.35 -0.70 -11.56
CA LYS A 257 -0.18 -1.84 -12.32
C LYS A 257 -1.47 -2.34 -11.71
N SER A 258 -2.32 -2.88 -12.55
CA SER A 258 -3.55 -3.55 -12.13
C SER A 258 -3.23 -4.76 -11.25
N ASN A 259 -4.03 -4.93 -10.21
CA ASN A 259 -4.03 -6.15 -9.41
C ASN A 259 -4.86 -7.26 -10.06
N LEU A 260 -5.78 -6.91 -10.97
CA LEU A 260 -6.68 -7.82 -11.67
C LEU A 260 -6.07 -8.33 -12.97
N ASP A 261 -5.41 -7.45 -13.74
CA ASP A 261 -4.66 -7.81 -14.95
C ASP A 261 -3.17 -7.47 -14.79
N ARG A 262 -2.36 -8.49 -14.52
CA ARG A 262 -0.90 -8.37 -14.28
C ARG A 262 -0.05 -8.49 -15.55
N SER A 263 -0.64 -8.34 -16.72
CA SER A 263 0.03 -8.54 -18.02
C SER A 263 1.06 -7.48 -18.38
N TYR A 264 1.08 -6.33 -17.70
CA TYR A 264 2.08 -5.28 -17.97
C TYR A 264 3.46 -5.65 -17.44
N ALA A 265 4.43 -5.85 -18.35
CA ALA A 265 5.74 -6.44 -18.02
C ALA A 265 6.81 -5.44 -17.56
N ARG A 266 6.73 -4.14 -18.01
CA ARG A 266 7.79 -3.15 -17.73
C ARG A 266 7.84 -2.76 -16.26
N ASP A 267 9.00 -2.43 -15.73
CA ASP A 267 9.20 -1.92 -14.38
C ASP A 267 8.76 -0.45 -14.29
N ILE A 268 7.82 -0.14 -13.40
CA ILE A 268 7.29 1.21 -13.20
C ILE A 268 8.33 2.11 -12.53
N GLY A 269 9.09 1.57 -11.57
CA GLY A 269 10.14 2.33 -10.89
C GLY A 269 11.20 2.83 -11.86
N GLU A 270 11.70 1.95 -12.74
CA GLU A 270 12.69 2.30 -13.77
C GLU A 270 12.16 3.36 -14.75
N ILE A 271 10.89 3.26 -15.14
CA ILE A 271 10.26 4.28 -15.99
C ILE A 271 10.26 5.63 -15.29
N LEU A 272 9.85 5.68 -14.03
CA LEU A 272 9.67 6.94 -13.31
C LEU A 272 10.99 7.55 -12.82
N GLU A 273 12.07 6.79 -12.71
CA GLU A 273 13.43 7.32 -12.47
C GLU A 273 13.84 8.33 -13.55
N GLN A 274 13.42 8.15 -14.79
CA GLN A 274 13.68 9.07 -15.90
C GLN A 274 12.99 10.45 -15.75
N TYR A 275 11.99 10.49 -14.87
CA TYR A 275 11.23 11.70 -14.53
C TYR A 275 11.58 12.25 -13.13
N GLY A 276 12.76 11.84 -12.59
CA GLY A 276 13.20 12.25 -11.26
C GLY A 276 12.36 11.66 -10.10
N GLY A 277 11.61 10.61 -10.41
CA GLY A 277 10.81 9.86 -9.46
C GLY A 277 11.45 8.55 -9.03
N GLY A 278 10.62 7.55 -8.72
CA GLY A 278 11.05 6.20 -8.38
C GLY A 278 9.89 5.34 -7.89
N GLY A 279 10.22 4.12 -7.53
CA GLY A 279 9.22 3.15 -7.07
C GLY A 279 9.78 1.73 -7.10
N HIS A 280 8.91 0.79 -7.37
CA HIS A 280 9.25 -0.61 -7.59
C HIS A 280 8.53 -1.11 -8.85
N ALA A 281 8.75 -2.36 -9.23
CA ALA A 281 8.26 -2.93 -10.48
C ALA A 281 6.75 -2.75 -10.73
N ASN A 282 5.93 -2.62 -9.69
CA ASN A 282 4.47 -2.56 -9.82
C ASN A 282 3.87 -1.17 -9.60
N ALA A 283 4.58 -0.23 -8.99
CA ALA A 283 4.08 1.12 -8.75
C ALA A 283 5.22 2.09 -8.46
N GLY A 284 4.97 3.37 -8.76
CA GLY A 284 5.92 4.44 -8.45
C GLY A 284 5.28 5.80 -8.55
N THR A 285 6.07 6.82 -8.20
CA THR A 285 5.66 8.22 -8.22
C THR A 285 6.75 9.10 -8.81
N CYS A 286 6.35 10.12 -9.55
CA CYS A 286 7.22 11.25 -9.86
C CYS A 286 6.45 12.55 -9.65
N GLN A 287 7.16 13.67 -9.65
CA GLN A 287 6.57 15.00 -9.52
C GLN A 287 7.33 16.00 -10.39
N CYS A 288 6.61 17.00 -10.87
CA CYS A 288 7.20 18.13 -11.56
C CYS A 288 6.57 19.44 -11.12
N ARG A 289 7.08 20.57 -11.59
CA ARG A 289 6.41 21.86 -11.43
C ARG A 289 5.08 21.84 -12.19
N SER A 290 4.08 22.53 -11.65
CA SER A 290 2.72 22.53 -12.24
C SER A 290 2.69 23.10 -13.67
N ASP A 291 3.58 24.05 -13.98
CA ASP A 291 3.71 24.62 -15.35
C ASP A 291 4.27 23.62 -16.40
N GLN A 292 4.89 22.53 -15.97
CA GLN A 292 5.42 21.47 -16.82
C GLN A 292 4.53 20.22 -16.86
N ALA A 293 3.44 20.22 -16.08
CA ALA A 293 2.64 19.03 -15.83
C ALA A 293 2.03 18.42 -17.09
N ASP A 294 1.55 19.24 -18.02
CA ASP A 294 0.89 18.73 -19.24
C ASP A 294 1.92 18.10 -20.20
N GLU A 295 3.14 18.65 -20.29
CA GLU A 295 4.22 18.06 -21.07
C GLU A 295 4.65 16.71 -20.50
N VAL A 296 4.85 16.65 -19.17
CA VAL A 296 5.22 15.41 -18.46
C VAL A 296 4.10 14.37 -18.61
N LEU A 297 2.84 14.77 -18.46
CA LEU A 297 1.67 13.89 -18.65
C LEU A 297 1.65 13.30 -20.06
N ALA A 298 1.83 14.12 -21.10
CA ALA A 298 1.82 13.67 -22.48
C ALA A 298 2.97 12.65 -22.76
N ARG A 299 4.16 12.89 -22.19
CA ARG A 299 5.30 11.98 -22.31
C ARG A 299 5.04 10.67 -21.60
N LEU A 300 4.51 10.69 -20.36
CA LEU A 300 4.14 9.50 -19.60
C LEU A 300 3.08 8.67 -20.33
N ILE A 301 2.05 9.30 -20.91
CA ILE A 301 1.06 8.61 -21.74
C ILE A 301 1.74 7.89 -22.91
N GLY A 302 2.63 8.58 -23.60
CA GLY A 302 3.36 8.01 -24.75
C GLY A 302 4.21 6.80 -24.38
N GLU A 303 4.78 6.79 -23.17
CA GLU A 303 5.69 5.75 -22.68
C GLU A 303 4.97 4.55 -22.08
N LEU A 304 3.89 4.80 -21.33
CA LEU A 304 3.14 3.79 -20.59
C LEU A 304 2.15 3.00 -21.46
N ARG A 305 1.70 3.61 -22.56
CA ARG A 305 0.77 2.94 -23.47
C ARG A 305 1.42 1.70 -24.06
N TYR A 306 0.74 0.58 -24.02
CA TYR A 306 1.10 -0.58 -24.80
C TYR A 306 0.74 -0.28 -26.27
N ARG A 307 1.75 -0.16 -27.12
CA ARG A 307 1.56 -0.29 -28.57
C ARG A 307 1.85 -1.75 -28.91
N PRO A 308 0.85 -2.63 -29.03
CA PRO A 308 1.09 -3.89 -29.69
C PRO A 308 1.63 -3.51 -31.09
N LEU A 309 2.71 -4.14 -31.51
CA LEU A 309 3.08 -4.13 -32.91
C LEU A 309 1.81 -4.51 -33.65
N LYS A 310 1.15 -3.54 -34.24
CA LYS A 310 -0.05 -3.80 -35.03
C LYS A 310 0.36 -4.78 -36.10
N ASN A 311 -0.08 -6.03 -35.96
CA ASN A 311 -0.41 -6.77 -37.15
C ASN A 311 -1.37 -5.88 -37.92
N LEU A 312 -0.90 -5.36 -39.05
CA LEU A 312 -1.66 -4.56 -39.99
C LEU A 312 -2.76 -5.43 -40.59
N PHE A 313 -3.83 -5.73 -39.83
CA PHE A 313 -5.07 -6.24 -40.45
C PHE A 313 -6.22 -6.22 -39.44
N LEU A 314 -7.33 -5.60 -39.89
CA LEU A 314 -8.67 -5.59 -39.34
C LEU A 314 -8.91 -4.47 -38.29
N GLY A 315 -9.42 -3.31 -38.62
CA GLY A 315 -10.77 -3.12 -39.09
C GLY A 315 -11.70 -2.68 -37.96
N TYR A 316 -11.96 -1.36 -37.89
CA TYR A 316 -13.22 -0.76 -37.37
C TYR A 316 -14.16 -1.72 -36.64
N PHE A 317 -14.39 -1.52 -35.34
CA PHE A 317 -15.72 -1.51 -34.73
C PHE A 317 -15.68 -1.16 -33.24
N ASN A 318 -16.58 -0.23 -32.89
CA ASN A 318 -17.20 0.11 -31.63
C ASN A 318 -16.62 1.30 -30.81
N TYR A 319 -16.87 2.46 -31.36
CA TYR A 319 -17.30 3.60 -30.57
C TYR A 319 -18.83 3.46 -30.38
N TYR A 320 -19.31 3.58 -29.19
CA TYR A 320 -20.68 3.59 -28.65
C TYR A 320 -21.02 2.41 -27.74
N ARG A 321 -20.80 2.64 -26.45
CA ARG A 321 -21.74 2.28 -25.39
C ARG A 321 -21.26 2.82 -24.06
N TYR A 322 -21.83 3.92 -23.68
CA TYR A 322 -22.29 4.30 -22.33
C TYR A 322 -22.57 5.82 -22.36
N ARG A 323 -23.79 6.14 -22.76
CA ARG A 323 -24.50 7.33 -22.30
C ARG A 323 -25.48 6.90 -21.24
#